data_91a3631c1ef6c3aa3c06ae1a6dae8d82
#
_entry.id   91a3631c1ef6c3aa3c06ae1a6dae8d82
#
_cell.length_a   1.000
_cell.length_b   1.000
_cell.length_c   1.000
_cell.angle_alpha   90.00
_cell.angle_beta   90.00
_cell.angle_gamma   90.00
#
_symmetry.space_group_name_H-M   'P 1'
#
loop_
_entity.id
_entity.type
_entity.pdbx_description
1 polymer ?
#
loop_
_entity_poly.entity_id
_entity_poly.type
_entity_poly.pdbx_seq_one_letter_code
_entity_poly.pdbx_strand_id
1 'polypeptide(L)'
;MYTPPFTISPRTIHLIADISALVERYAIRMEQEDALLLRKINRIKTIQGSLAIEGNTLSESQITDILDGKHIVAPIREIQEVRNAIKTYNSYHTFDPYSVDDLLIAHKIMTEALVDNTGHFRQGGVGVFAGTQLIHMAPPADRVPYLIKDLFEWLRKSDDHLLIKSCVFHYEFEFIHPFSDGNGRIGRLWQSLILGKLHPVFEHLPVENMVFANQ
;
A
#
# COMPACT_ATOMS: atom_id res chain seq x y z
N MET A 1 25.73 4.98 -4.07
CA MET A 1 24.38 4.37 -3.97
C MET A 1 23.62 5.12 -2.91
N TYR A 2 22.40 5.53 -3.20
CA TYR A 2 21.53 6.15 -2.20
C TYR A 2 21.17 5.13 -1.11
N THR A 3 21.17 5.58 0.13
CA THR A 3 20.71 4.81 1.29
C THR A 3 19.80 5.74 2.09
N PRO A 4 18.52 5.37 2.30
CA PRO A 4 17.64 6.15 3.15
C PRO A 4 18.21 6.35 4.56
N PRO A 5 18.00 7.51 5.21
CA PRO A 5 18.47 7.76 6.55
C PRO A 5 17.58 7.06 7.58
N PHE A 6 18.03 5.94 8.14
CA PHE A 6 17.36 5.26 9.26
C PHE A 6 18.35 4.60 10.20
N THR A 7 17.88 4.26 11.39
CA THR A 7 18.68 3.56 12.41
C THR A 7 17.91 2.36 12.95
N ILE A 8 18.63 1.26 13.18
CA ILE A 8 18.06 0.06 13.79
C ILE A 8 18.36 0.10 15.29
N SER A 9 17.30 0.27 16.09
CA SER A 9 17.40 0.26 17.55
C SER A 9 17.28 -1.17 18.11
N PRO A 10 17.72 -1.43 19.36
CA PRO A 10 17.43 -2.71 20.02
C PRO A 10 15.94 -3.07 20.04
N ARG A 11 15.05 -2.09 20.20
CA ARG A 11 13.60 -2.29 20.13
C ARG A 11 13.16 -2.78 18.76
N THR A 12 13.74 -2.27 17.68
CA THR A 12 13.45 -2.73 16.31
C THR A 12 13.77 -4.21 16.14
N ILE A 13 14.89 -4.69 16.71
CA ILE A 13 15.30 -6.09 16.67
C ILE A 13 14.29 -6.98 17.41
N HIS A 14 13.85 -6.56 18.61
CA HIS A 14 12.82 -7.29 19.36
C HIS A 14 11.50 -7.37 18.59
N LEU A 15 11.06 -6.26 17.98
CA LEU A 15 9.83 -6.23 17.18
C LEU A 15 9.92 -7.16 15.95
N ILE A 16 11.06 -7.24 15.29
CA ILE A 16 11.26 -8.18 14.17
C ILE A 16 11.08 -9.63 14.64
N ALA A 17 11.68 -9.99 15.78
CA ALA A 17 11.56 -11.34 16.35
C ALA A 17 10.10 -11.66 16.72
N ASP A 18 9.41 -10.73 17.40
CA ASP A 18 8.02 -10.90 17.80
C ASP A 18 7.08 -11.02 16.60
N ILE A 19 7.23 -10.15 15.59
CA ILE A 19 6.43 -10.19 14.37
C ILE A 19 6.67 -11.50 13.63
N SER A 20 7.92 -11.94 13.47
CA SER A 20 8.24 -13.19 12.79
C SER A 20 7.56 -14.38 13.49
N ALA A 21 7.61 -14.45 14.82
CA ALA A 21 6.95 -15.51 15.59
C ALA A 21 5.41 -15.48 15.45
N LEU A 22 4.82 -14.28 15.39
CA LEU A 22 3.37 -14.12 15.21
C LEU A 22 2.93 -14.51 13.80
N VAL A 23 3.72 -14.16 12.77
CA VAL A 23 3.48 -14.51 11.37
C VAL A 23 3.44 -16.02 11.19
N GLU A 24 4.41 -16.76 11.74
CA GLU A 24 4.44 -18.22 11.69
C GLU A 24 3.21 -18.85 12.38
N ARG A 25 2.84 -18.35 13.57
CA ARG A 25 1.64 -18.84 14.27
C ARG A 25 0.36 -18.58 13.48
N TYR A 26 0.26 -17.43 12.84
CA TYR A 26 -0.88 -17.09 12.01
C TYR A 26 -0.93 -17.93 10.74
N ALA A 27 0.21 -18.19 10.10
CA ALA A 27 0.31 -19.04 8.91
C ALA A 27 -0.21 -20.46 9.20
N ILE A 28 0.20 -21.07 10.32
CA ILE A 28 -0.28 -22.39 10.75
C ILE A 28 -1.80 -22.42 10.93
N ARG A 29 -2.40 -21.36 11.51
CA ARG A 29 -3.86 -21.27 11.66
C ARG A 29 -4.57 -21.15 10.32
N MET A 30 -4.02 -20.36 9.40
CA MET A 30 -4.58 -20.18 8.06
C MET A 30 -4.60 -21.48 7.24
N GLU A 31 -3.71 -22.43 7.52
CA GLU A 31 -3.71 -23.75 6.89
C GLU A 31 -4.78 -24.71 7.46
N GLN A 32 -5.19 -24.48 8.71
CA GLN A 32 -6.13 -25.35 9.44
C GLN A 32 -7.60 -24.95 9.30
N GLU A 33 -7.89 -23.70 8.90
CA GLU A 33 -9.23 -23.15 8.78
C GLU A 33 -9.68 -23.11 7.31
N ASP A 34 -10.92 -22.64 7.05
CA ASP A 34 -11.42 -22.39 5.69
C ASP A 34 -10.65 -21.19 5.05
N ALA A 35 -9.45 -21.51 4.57
CA ALA A 35 -8.46 -20.54 4.09
C ALA A 35 -9.03 -19.63 2.99
N LEU A 36 -9.93 -20.14 2.13
CA LEU A 36 -10.50 -19.36 1.03
C LEU A 36 -11.45 -18.27 1.56
N LEU A 37 -12.29 -18.61 2.53
CA LEU A 37 -13.20 -17.65 3.15
C LEU A 37 -12.43 -16.56 3.91
N LEU A 38 -11.42 -16.94 4.70
CA LEU A 38 -10.58 -15.99 5.43
C LEU A 38 -9.81 -15.05 4.50
N ARG A 39 -9.27 -15.55 3.40
CA ARG A 39 -8.59 -14.74 2.38
C ARG A 39 -9.55 -13.72 1.75
N LYS A 40 -10.79 -14.13 1.40
CA LYS A 40 -11.81 -13.21 0.88
C LYS A 40 -12.15 -12.13 1.89
N ILE A 41 -12.40 -12.49 3.15
CA ILE A 41 -12.72 -11.55 4.23
C ILE A 41 -11.58 -10.56 4.47
N ASN A 42 -10.36 -11.06 4.62
CA ASN A 42 -9.19 -10.22 4.88
C ASN A 42 -8.91 -9.25 3.72
N ARG A 43 -9.12 -9.71 2.48
CA ARG A 43 -8.99 -8.85 1.31
C ARG A 43 -10.00 -7.71 1.29
N ILE A 44 -11.27 -7.98 1.66
CA ILE A 44 -12.29 -6.93 1.78
C ILE A 44 -11.86 -5.92 2.85
N LYS A 45 -11.35 -6.39 4.01
CA LYS A 45 -10.83 -5.53 5.08
C LYS A 45 -9.63 -4.69 4.64
N THR A 46 -8.69 -5.27 3.90
CA THR A 46 -7.54 -4.55 3.34
C THR A 46 -8.01 -3.42 2.42
N ILE A 47 -8.91 -3.71 1.49
CA ILE A 47 -9.46 -2.70 0.57
C ILE A 47 -10.20 -1.61 1.37
N GLN A 48 -11.10 -2.00 2.27
CA GLN A 48 -11.86 -1.07 3.09
C GLN A 48 -10.94 -0.18 3.93
N GLY A 49 -9.99 -0.74 4.68
CA GLY A 49 -9.07 0.03 5.51
C GLY A 49 -8.21 0.99 4.70
N SER A 50 -7.67 0.53 3.57
CA SER A 50 -6.85 1.39 2.70
C SER A 50 -7.64 2.56 2.11
N LEU A 51 -8.91 2.36 1.73
CA LEU A 51 -9.76 3.41 1.20
C LEU A 51 -10.31 4.33 2.29
N ALA A 52 -10.62 3.79 3.47
CA ALA A 52 -11.12 4.57 4.61
C ALA A 52 -10.09 5.57 5.13
N ILE A 53 -8.80 5.22 5.12
CA ILE A 53 -7.69 6.15 5.44
C ILE A 53 -7.73 7.38 4.52
N GLU A 54 -8.17 7.22 3.27
CA GLU A 54 -8.28 8.29 2.28
C GLU A 54 -9.67 8.97 2.30
N GLY A 55 -10.54 8.61 3.25
CA GLY A 55 -11.84 9.23 3.44
C GLY A 55 -13.00 8.58 2.69
N ASN A 56 -12.81 7.42 2.06
CA ASN A 56 -13.91 6.64 1.49
C ASN A 56 -14.80 6.09 2.61
N THR A 57 -16.11 6.23 2.48
CA THR A 57 -17.07 5.92 3.55
C THR A 57 -17.77 4.57 3.40
N LEU A 58 -17.47 3.81 2.34
CA LEU A 58 -18.13 2.53 2.07
C LEU A 58 -17.76 1.47 3.11
N SER A 59 -18.80 0.77 3.58
CA SER A 59 -18.64 -0.34 4.53
C SER A 59 -18.13 -1.61 3.87
N GLU A 60 -17.62 -2.56 4.66
CA GLU A 60 -17.22 -3.90 4.19
C GLU A 60 -18.36 -4.62 3.44
N SER A 61 -19.62 -4.45 3.89
CA SER A 61 -20.79 -5.04 3.20
C SER A 61 -21.03 -4.42 1.83
N GLN A 62 -20.91 -3.10 1.70
CA GLN A 62 -21.05 -2.41 0.41
C GLN A 62 -19.91 -2.78 -0.55
N ILE A 63 -18.70 -2.91 -0.06
CA ILE A 63 -17.54 -3.38 -0.86
C ILE A 63 -17.77 -4.83 -1.31
N THR A 64 -18.33 -5.68 -0.44
CA THR A 64 -18.70 -7.06 -0.79
C THR A 64 -19.76 -7.07 -1.89
N ASP A 65 -20.80 -6.23 -1.80
CA ASP A 65 -21.83 -6.12 -2.81
C ASP A 65 -21.26 -5.67 -4.17
N ILE A 66 -20.33 -4.71 -4.18
CA ILE A 66 -19.61 -4.31 -5.41
C ILE A 66 -18.79 -5.48 -5.98
N LEU A 67 -18.07 -6.21 -5.13
CA LEU A 67 -17.27 -7.38 -5.52
C LEU A 67 -18.13 -8.49 -6.13
N ASP A 68 -19.34 -8.68 -5.60
CA ASP A 68 -20.33 -9.65 -6.08
C ASP A 68 -21.16 -9.13 -7.27
N GLY A 69 -20.83 -7.95 -7.83
CA GLY A 69 -21.48 -7.35 -9.00
C GLY A 69 -22.86 -6.74 -8.75
N LYS A 70 -23.23 -6.52 -7.49
CA LYS A 70 -24.51 -5.90 -7.13
C LYS A 70 -24.45 -4.38 -7.27
N HIS A 71 -25.62 -3.78 -7.48
CA HIS A 71 -25.79 -2.33 -7.49
C HIS A 71 -25.92 -1.81 -6.05
N ILE A 72 -25.16 -0.78 -5.72
CA ILE A 72 -25.28 -0.05 -4.46
C ILE A 72 -25.57 1.42 -4.73
N VAL A 73 -26.17 2.09 -3.75
CA VAL A 73 -26.37 3.55 -3.77
C VAL A 73 -25.30 4.19 -2.88
N ALA A 74 -24.36 4.89 -3.51
CA ALA A 74 -23.27 5.61 -2.85
C ALA A 74 -22.68 6.66 -3.81
N PRO A 75 -21.80 7.57 -3.36
CA PRO A 75 -21.11 8.50 -4.23
C PRO A 75 -20.37 7.77 -5.36
N ILE A 76 -20.56 8.22 -6.60
CA ILE A 76 -19.99 7.56 -7.80
C ILE A 76 -18.46 7.45 -7.70
N ARG A 77 -17.79 8.50 -7.19
CA ARG A 77 -16.34 8.51 -6.99
C ARG A 77 -15.90 7.39 -6.02
N GLU A 78 -16.58 7.23 -4.90
CA GLU A 78 -16.25 6.19 -3.91
C GLU A 78 -16.46 4.77 -4.46
N ILE A 79 -17.53 4.56 -5.24
CA ILE A 79 -17.75 3.28 -5.95
C ILE A 79 -16.61 3.01 -6.94
N GLN A 80 -16.16 4.04 -7.67
CA GLN A 80 -15.07 3.91 -8.63
C GLN A 80 -13.75 3.58 -7.93
N GLU A 81 -13.46 4.20 -6.78
CA GLU A 81 -12.29 3.91 -5.94
C GLU A 81 -12.28 2.44 -5.50
N VAL A 82 -13.42 1.91 -5.03
CA VAL A 82 -13.55 0.49 -4.65
C VAL A 82 -13.32 -0.44 -5.86
N ARG A 83 -13.93 -0.16 -7.01
CA ARG A 83 -13.73 -0.95 -8.24
C ARG A 83 -12.27 -0.99 -8.67
N ASN A 84 -11.60 0.16 -8.62
CA ASN A 84 -10.19 0.26 -8.94
C ASN A 84 -9.32 -0.52 -7.95
N ALA A 85 -9.58 -0.40 -6.65
CA ALA A 85 -8.88 -1.16 -5.62
C ALA A 85 -9.08 -2.68 -5.84
N ILE A 86 -10.31 -3.15 -6.04
CA ILE A 86 -10.59 -4.56 -6.36
C ILE A 86 -9.77 -5.02 -7.57
N LYS A 87 -9.77 -4.24 -8.67
CA LYS A 87 -9.01 -4.54 -9.89
C LYS A 87 -7.52 -4.61 -9.64
N THR A 88 -6.98 -3.65 -8.88
CA THR A 88 -5.55 -3.58 -8.55
C THR A 88 -5.12 -4.75 -7.67
N TYR A 89 -5.86 -5.06 -6.61
CA TYR A 89 -5.57 -6.22 -5.75
C TYR A 89 -5.80 -7.56 -6.47
N ASN A 90 -6.67 -7.64 -7.51
CA ASN A 90 -6.77 -8.82 -8.38
C ASN A 90 -5.50 -9.05 -9.20
N SER A 91 -4.76 -8.00 -9.48
CA SER A 91 -3.49 -8.04 -10.22
C SER A 91 -2.26 -8.16 -9.31
N TYR A 92 -2.44 -8.33 -7.97
CA TYR A 92 -1.37 -8.34 -6.98
C TYR A 92 -0.17 -9.21 -7.37
N HIS A 93 -0.41 -10.43 -7.82
CA HIS A 93 0.65 -11.38 -8.17
C HIS A 93 1.37 -11.07 -9.49
N THR A 94 0.87 -10.11 -10.26
CA THR A 94 1.52 -9.67 -11.51
C THR A 94 2.55 -8.58 -11.28
N PHE A 95 2.57 -7.96 -10.10
CA PHE A 95 3.48 -6.87 -9.77
C PHE A 95 4.77 -7.40 -9.14
N ASP A 96 5.90 -6.95 -9.68
CA ASP A 96 7.20 -7.09 -9.03
C ASP A 96 7.48 -5.86 -8.15
N PRO A 97 7.62 -6.03 -6.80
CA PRO A 97 7.90 -4.91 -5.91
C PRO A 97 9.22 -4.19 -6.19
N TYR A 98 10.07 -4.75 -7.05
CA TYR A 98 11.34 -4.15 -7.47
C TYR A 98 11.25 -3.45 -8.83
N SER A 99 10.07 -3.37 -9.45
CA SER A 99 9.83 -2.78 -10.77
C SER A 99 9.13 -1.42 -10.65
N VAL A 100 9.77 -0.36 -11.15
CA VAL A 100 9.15 0.98 -11.26
C VAL A 100 8.02 0.97 -12.29
N ASP A 101 8.16 0.20 -13.37
CA ASP A 101 7.13 0.10 -14.41
C ASP A 101 5.85 -0.51 -13.84
N ASP A 102 5.96 -1.53 -12.98
CA ASP A 102 4.82 -2.15 -12.32
C ASP A 102 4.17 -1.19 -11.30
N LEU A 103 4.97 -0.35 -10.63
CA LEU A 103 4.44 0.74 -9.79
C LEU A 103 3.55 1.68 -10.61
N LEU A 104 3.99 2.08 -11.79
CA LEU A 104 3.23 2.97 -12.68
C LEU A 104 1.97 2.28 -13.21
N ILE A 105 2.04 0.99 -13.54
CA ILE A 105 0.88 0.18 -13.95
C ILE A 105 -0.13 0.07 -12.80
N ALA A 106 0.32 -0.26 -11.59
CA ALA A 106 -0.54 -0.35 -10.41
C ALA A 106 -1.24 0.99 -10.12
N HIS A 107 -0.49 2.11 -10.19
CA HIS A 107 -1.06 3.44 -10.03
C HIS A 107 -2.11 3.74 -11.12
N LYS A 108 -1.83 3.40 -12.37
CA LYS A 108 -2.77 3.58 -13.48
C LYS A 108 -4.09 2.87 -13.20
N ILE A 109 -4.06 1.61 -12.73
CA ILE A 109 -5.26 0.84 -12.42
C ILE A 109 -5.97 1.43 -11.20
N MET A 110 -5.24 1.76 -10.14
CA MET A 110 -5.78 2.26 -8.88
C MET A 110 -6.50 3.61 -9.02
N THR A 111 -6.07 4.44 -9.98
CA THR A 111 -6.57 5.81 -10.17
C THR A 111 -7.38 6.01 -11.47
N GLU A 112 -7.73 4.91 -12.17
CA GLU A 112 -8.49 4.93 -13.42
C GLU A 112 -9.80 5.70 -13.25
N ALA A 113 -10.09 6.68 -14.13
CA ALA A 113 -11.25 7.56 -14.09
C ALA A 113 -11.40 8.42 -12.81
N LEU A 114 -10.36 8.55 -12.00
CA LEU A 114 -10.33 9.39 -10.80
C LEU A 114 -9.42 10.62 -10.97
N VAL A 115 -8.36 10.48 -11.75
CA VAL A 115 -7.37 11.54 -12.05
C VAL A 115 -6.96 11.52 -13.52
N ASP A 116 -6.49 12.67 -14.03
CA ASP A 116 -6.11 12.79 -15.46
C ASP A 116 -4.79 12.09 -15.79
N ASN A 117 -3.81 12.15 -14.86
CA ASN A 117 -2.44 11.66 -15.09
C ASN A 117 -2.19 10.28 -14.45
N THR A 118 -3.03 9.30 -14.79
CA THR A 118 -2.91 7.93 -14.27
C THR A 118 -1.63 7.25 -14.78
N GLY A 119 -0.87 6.62 -13.89
CA GLY A 119 0.34 5.89 -14.26
C GLY A 119 1.54 6.76 -14.61
N HIS A 120 1.53 8.05 -14.23
CA HIS A 120 2.63 8.97 -14.46
C HIS A 120 2.99 9.72 -13.18
N PHE A 121 4.28 10.00 -13.02
CA PHE A 121 4.73 10.88 -11.95
C PHE A 121 4.18 12.29 -12.13
N ARG A 122 3.95 12.98 -11.01
CA ARG A 122 3.49 14.36 -11.02
C ARG A 122 4.47 15.30 -11.72
N GLN A 123 3.93 16.35 -12.32
CA GLN A 123 4.70 17.41 -12.96
C GLN A 123 4.72 18.71 -12.13
N GLY A 124 3.81 18.83 -11.16
CA GLY A 124 3.69 19.97 -10.26
C GLY A 124 4.23 19.71 -8.86
N GLY A 125 4.41 20.80 -8.08
CA GLY A 125 4.68 20.72 -6.67
C GLY A 125 3.45 20.23 -5.91
N VAL A 126 3.66 19.43 -4.86
CA VAL A 126 2.59 18.98 -3.94
C VAL A 126 3.05 19.17 -2.50
N GLY A 127 2.10 19.48 -1.61
CA GLY A 127 2.31 19.48 -0.17
C GLY A 127 1.45 18.43 0.50
N VAL A 128 1.97 17.81 1.54
CA VAL A 128 1.22 16.92 2.41
C VAL A 128 0.65 17.74 3.56
N PHE A 129 -0.65 17.66 3.75
CA PHE A 129 -1.36 18.45 4.75
C PHE A 129 -2.01 17.57 5.82
N ALA A 130 -2.02 18.04 7.07
CA ALA A 130 -2.89 17.54 8.12
C ALA A 130 -3.94 18.63 8.39
N GLY A 131 -5.17 18.42 7.93
CA GLY A 131 -6.18 19.48 7.90
C GLY A 131 -5.72 20.67 7.05
N THR A 132 -5.58 21.87 7.66
CA THR A 132 -5.08 23.08 6.98
C THR A 132 -3.57 23.30 7.15
N GLN A 133 -2.89 22.50 7.98
CA GLN A 133 -1.48 22.64 8.27
C GLN A 133 -0.63 21.88 7.25
N LEU A 134 0.31 22.58 6.59
CA LEU A 134 1.34 21.96 5.77
C LEU A 134 2.32 21.20 6.69
N ILE A 135 2.35 19.87 6.57
CA ILE A 135 3.25 19.00 7.32
C ILE A 135 4.57 18.81 6.58
N HIS A 136 4.49 18.63 5.27
CA HIS A 136 5.65 18.36 4.44
C HIS A 136 5.46 18.94 3.04
N MET A 137 6.51 19.58 2.51
CA MET A 137 6.60 19.96 1.10
C MET A 137 7.39 18.88 0.36
N ALA A 138 6.72 18.16 -0.53
CA ALA A 138 7.37 17.11 -1.31
C ALA A 138 8.49 17.68 -2.20
N PRO A 139 9.50 16.88 -2.56
CA PRO A 139 10.59 17.30 -3.44
C PRO A 139 10.09 17.88 -4.77
N PRO A 140 10.88 18.71 -5.48
CA PRO A 140 10.53 19.21 -6.80
C PRO A 140 10.20 18.06 -7.77
N ALA A 141 9.21 18.30 -8.66
CA ALA A 141 8.67 17.25 -9.53
C ALA A 141 9.71 16.64 -10.48
N ASP A 142 10.64 17.44 -10.97
CA ASP A 142 11.75 17.02 -11.82
C ASP A 142 12.72 16.04 -11.13
N ARG A 143 12.76 16.02 -9.80
CA ARG A 143 13.57 15.10 -9.00
C ARG A 143 12.89 13.75 -8.77
N VAL A 144 11.57 13.68 -8.88
CA VAL A 144 10.79 12.48 -8.53
C VAL A 144 11.26 11.22 -9.26
N PRO A 145 11.49 11.20 -10.60
CA PRO A 145 11.94 9.99 -11.29
C PRO A 145 13.27 9.45 -10.75
N TYR A 146 14.19 10.35 -10.40
CA TYR A 146 15.50 9.97 -9.86
C TYR A 146 15.39 9.43 -8.44
N LEU A 147 14.61 10.09 -7.58
CA LEU A 147 14.40 9.66 -6.20
C LEU A 147 13.71 8.29 -6.13
N ILE A 148 12.70 8.05 -6.97
CA ILE A 148 12.03 6.73 -7.05
C ILE A 148 13.00 5.68 -7.57
N LYS A 149 13.78 5.97 -8.61
CA LYS A 149 14.80 5.03 -9.11
C LYS A 149 15.80 4.66 -8.01
N ASP A 150 16.32 5.64 -7.29
CA ASP A 150 17.27 5.43 -6.19
C ASP A 150 16.66 4.60 -5.05
N LEU A 151 15.40 4.87 -4.69
CA LEU A 151 14.67 4.11 -3.68
C LEU A 151 14.46 2.64 -4.07
N PHE A 152 14.08 2.38 -5.33
CA PHE A 152 13.93 1.01 -5.86
C PHE A 152 15.28 0.28 -5.98
N GLU A 153 16.34 1.00 -6.33
CA GLU A 153 17.68 0.42 -6.37
C GLU A 153 18.18 0.04 -4.98
N TRP A 154 17.93 0.88 -3.96
CA TRP A 154 18.20 0.55 -2.57
C TRP A 154 17.36 -0.65 -2.12
N LEU A 155 16.05 -0.67 -2.37
CA LEU A 155 15.17 -1.78 -2.01
C LEU A 155 15.68 -3.12 -2.56
N ARG A 156 16.19 -3.12 -3.79
CA ARG A 156 16.73 -4.33 -4.45
C ARG A 156 18.07 -4.78 -3.88
N LYS A 157 18.97 -3.84 -3.57
CA LYS A 157 20.38 -4.12 -3.24
C LYS A 157 20.68 -4.18 -1.74
N SER A 158 19.82 -3.60 -0.91
CA SER A 158 20.04 -3.64 0.55
C SER A 158 19.88 -5.05 1.10
N ASP A 159 20.78 -5.42 2.02
CA ASP A 159 20.73 -6.66 2.79
C ASP A 159 19.89 -6.54 4.07
N ASP A 160 19.24 -5.39 4.30
CA ASP A 160 18.38 -5.18 5.45
C ASP A 160 17.19 -6.14 5.44
N HIS A 161 16.71 -6.48 6.63
CA HIS A 161 15.53 -7.34 6.78
C HIS A 161 14.29 -6.75 6.11
N LEU A 162 13.48 -7.57 5.41
CA LEU A 162 12.33 -7.10 4.62
C LEU A 162 11.27 -6.34 5.43
N LEU A 163 11.09 -6.62 6.74
CA LEU A 163 10.25 -5.80 7.62
C LEU A 163 10.78 -4.36 7.73
N ILE A 164 12.09 -4.19 7.84
CA ILE A 164 12.71 -2.86 7.87
C ILE A 164 12.57 -2.19 6.50
N LYS A 165 12.95 -2.92 5.45
CA LYS A 165 12.88 -2.39 4.07
C LYS A 165 11.47 -1.94 3.71
N SER A 166 10.43 -2.67 4.12
CA SER A 166 9.04 -2.29 3.85
C SER A 166 8.64 -0.99 4.54
N CYS A 167 9.03 -0.82 5.81
CA CYS A 167 8.73 0.41 6.57
C CYS A 167 9.50 1.62 6.01
N VAL A 168 10.80 1.45 5.74
CA VAL A 168 11.65 2.52 5.20
C VAL A 168 11.18 2.90 3.80
N PHE A 169 10.88 1.91 2.94
CA PHE A 169 10.35 2.17 1.61
C PHE A 169 9.03 2.95 1.67
N HIS A 170 8.10 2.53 2.53
CA HIS A 170 6.82 3.21 2.68
C HIS A 170 7.00 4.67 3.11
N TYR A 171 7.83 4.92 4.13
CA TYR A 171 8.14 6.26 4.60
C TYR A 171 8.75 7.14 3.50
N GLU A 172 9.80 6.66 2.83
CA GLU A 172 10.47 7.39 1.74
C GLU A 172 9.53 7.63 0.55
N PHE A 173 8.69 6.66 0.21
CA PHE A 173 7.69 6.80 -0.84
C PHE A 173 6.68 7.90 -0.53
N GLU A 174 6.15 7.93 0.70
CA GLU A 174 5.24 8.99 1.14
C GLU A 174 5.95 10.34 1.23
N PHE A 175 7.24 10.37 1.59
CA PHE A 175 8.05 11.58 1.61
C PHE A 175 8.28 12.13 0.20
N ILE A 176 8.60 11.29 -0.78
CA ILE A 176 8.78 11.68 -2.19
C ILE A 176 7.45 12.14 -2.79
N HIS A 177 6.37 11.47 -2.41
CA HIS A 177 5.00 11.75 -2.88
C HIS A 177 4.92 11.81 -4.41
N PRO A 178 5.21 10.70 -5.12
CA PRO A 178 5.52 10.73 -6.54
C PRO A 178 4.36 11.05 -7.46
N PHE A 179 3.12 10.92 -6.99
CA PHE A 179 1.91 11.12 -7.79
C PHE A 179 1.12 12.35 -7.35
N SER A 180 0.22 12.84 -8.20
CA SER A 180 -0.68 13.93 -7.86
C SER A 180 -1.81 13.50 -6.90
N ASP A 181 -2.22 12.22 -6.96
CA ASP A 181 -3.19 11.57 -6.07
C ASP A 181 -2.87 10.07 -6.00
N GLY A 182 -3.35 9.36 -4.99
CA GLY A 182 -3.22 7.91 -4.86
C GLY A 182 -1.92 7.43 -4.22
N ASN A 183 -1.06 8.32 -3.72
CA ASN A 183 0.20 7.93 -3.09
C ASN A 183 -0.03 6.96 -1.91
N GLY A 184 -0.88 7.29 -0.95
CA GLY A 184 -1.16 6.45 0.19
C GLY A 184 -1.67 5.05 -0.19
N ARG A 185 -2.61 4.95 -1.13
CA ARG A 185 -3.15 3.67 -1.63
C ARG A 185 -2.06 2.81 -2.29
N ILE A 186 -1.20 3.42 -3.10
CA ILE A 186 -0.08 2.74 -3.76
C ILE A 186 1.04 2.41 -2.77
N GLY A 187 1.39 3.31 -1.84
CA GLY A 187 2.38 3.06 -0.82
C GLY A 187 2.04 1.85 0.05
N ARG A 188 0.77 1.72 0.48
CA ARG A 188 0.28 0.56 1.25
C ARG A 188 0.28 -0.73 0.44
N LEU A 189 -0.17 -0.68 -0.82
CA LEU A 189 -0.08 -1.83 -1.72
C LEU A 189 1.38 -2.29 -1.88
N TRP A 190 2.31 -1.35 -2.10
CA TRP A 190 3.72 -1.67 -2.29
C TRP A 190 4.36 -2.24 -1.04
N GLN A 191 4.01 -1.71 0.14
CA GLN A 191 4.43 -2.27 1.41
C GLN A 191 3.97 -3.72 1.56
N SER A 192 2.71 -4.02 1.22
CA SER A 192 2.16 -5.39 1.21
C SER A 192 2.93 -6.31 0.24
N LEU A 193 3.25 -5.84 -0.97
CA LEU A 193 4.04 -6.58 -1.95
C LEU A 193 5.46 -6.91 -1.45
N ILE A 194 6.14 -5.95 -0.80
CA ILE A 194 7.46 -6.17 -0.21
C ILE A 194 7.38 -7.19 0.92
N LEU A 195 6.38 -7.08 1.80
CA LEU A 195 6.16 -8.03 2.90
C LEU A 195 5.78 -9.42 2.40
N GLY A 196 5.04 -9.52 1.29
CA GLY A 196 4.74 -10.79 0.62
C GLY A 196 5.97 -11.57 0.17
N LYS A 197 7.09 -10.88 -0.12
CA LYS A 197 8.39 -11.52 -0.39
C LYS A 197 9.05 -12.11 0.87
N LEU A 198 8.70 -11.60 2.07
CA LEU A 198 9.16 -12.18 3.33
C LEU A 198 8.37 -13.44 3.66
N HIS A 199 7.04 -13.36 3.61
CA HIS A 199 6.16 -14.50 3.90
C HIS A 199 4.80 -14.30 3.21
N PRO A 200 4.26 -15.32 2.50
CA PRO A 200 3.00 -15.22 1.75
C PRO A 200 1.78 -14.80 2.59
N VAL A 201 1.79 -15.04 3.89
CA VAL A 201 0.70 -14.65 4.79
C VAL A 201 0.42 -13.15 4.80
N PHE A 202 1.44 -12.32 4.53
CA PHE A 202 1.27 -10.88 4.47
C PHE A 202 0.35 -10.40 3.34
N GLU A 203 0.18 -11.18 2.28
CA GLU A 203 -0.80 -10.90 1.22
C GLU A 203 -2.25 -10.91 1.73
N HIS A 204 -2.46 -11.56 2.87
CA HIS A 204 -3.78 -11.80 3.43
C HIS A 204 -3.98 -11.13 4.80
N LEU A 205 -3.01 -10.36 5.29
CA LEU A 205 -3.12 -9.61 6.54
C LEU A 205 -3.70 -8.22 6.27
N PRO A 206 -4.85 -7.86 6.89
CA PRO A 206 -5.47 -6.54 6.70
C PRO A 206 -4.79 -5.49 7.58
N VAL A 207 -3.49 -5.24 7.34
CA VAL A 207 -2.66 -4.31 8.14
C VAL A 207 -3.24 -2.90 8.11
N GLU A 208 -3.76 -2.48 6.97
CA GLU A 208 -4.37 -1.17 6.76
C GLU A 208 -5.61 -0.96 7.63
N ASN A 209 -6.42 -2.00 7.78
CA ASN A 209 -7.61 -1.94 8.63
C ASN A 209 -7.22 -1.78 10.11
N MET A 210 -6.14 -2.44 10.55
CA MET A 210 -5.62 -2.30 11.91
C MET A 210 -5.04 -0.90 12.15
N VAL A 211 -4.35 -0.31 11.17
CA VAL A 211 -3.84 1.06 11.25
C VAL A 211 -5.00 2.04 11.33
N PHE A 212 -6.01 1.90 10.46
CA PHE A 212 -7.20 2.74 10.45
C PHE A 212 -7.96 2.71 11.78
N ALA A 213 -8.13 1.54 12.39
CA ALA A 213 -8.84 1.38 13.64
C ALA A 213 -8.11 1.97 14.86
N ASN A 214 -6.82 2.31 14.74
CA ASN A 214 -5.97 2.84 15.82
C ASN A 214 -5.49 4.28 15.57
N GLN A 215 -6.06 4.99 14.59
CA GLN A 215 -5.86 6.42 14.38
C GLN A 215 -6.79 7.23 15.29
#